data_803e4b7b4224ff34ca2d4242cbaa2d4f
#
_entry.id   803e4b7b4224ff34ca2d4242cbaa2d4f
#
_cell.length_a   1.000
_cell.length_b   1.000
_cell.length_c   1.000
_cell.angle_alpha   90.00
_cell.angle_beta   90.00
_cell.angle_gamma   90.00
#
_symmetry.space_group_name_H-M   'P 1'
#
loop_
_entity.id
_entity.type
_entity.pdbx_description
1 polymer ?
#
loop_
_entity_poly.entity_id
_entity_poly.type
_entity_poly.pdbx_seq_one_letter_code
_entity_poly.pdbx_strand_id
1 'polypeptide(L)'
;MALRELLLEHADGRDLTKLSEYEAVGGYASLRKAVTMERGAVLDELLAANVRGRGGAGFPMGRKASFLPQPEDTPNPIYLVANADESEPGTFKDREILLQIPHMFVEGVAIAGYTIGASHAFIYLRGEYLTEFEILTAALEEAREAGFVGPDVLGSGWELTVVVHRGAGAYICGEETALLDSLEGRRGQPRTKPPFPAISGLYASPTLINNVETLATVPKILELGGARYARLGVENSAGTRLFSLSGNVVRGGNYELELGTTLRELVYDIGGGIPDGRELKAIIPGGSSVPVLTADEVDTPLDFDAMAEAGTMLGSGGVIVIDDRCCMVQLGLRVAQFYMHESCGKCTPCREGTRWMVQLLRRIEEGEASQGELDVLLNACDRILGNCLCPLGDAAAMPVASYVAKFREEYQRHIDEGGCPFGGESSLERVLAPVDQHHARVRGEIEVPTHA
;
A
#
# COMPACT_ATOMS: atom_id res chain seq x y z
N MET A 1 24.01 0.17 9.87
CA MET A 1 24.04 0.94 8.60
C MET A 1 23.39 2.29 8.87
N ALA A 2 23.87 3.40 8.35
CA ALA A 2 23.16 4.67 8.52
C ALA A 2 21.88 4.62 7.67
N LEU A 3 20.72 4.92 8.27
CA LEU A 3 19.47 5.09 7.54
C LEU A 3 19.70 6.18 6.48
N ARG A 4 19.40 5.86 5.23
CA ARG A 4 19.49 6.85 4.15
C ARG A 4 18.08 7.28 3.81
N GLU A 5 17.66 8.36 4.41
CA GLU A 5 16.38 8.98 4.14
C GLU A 5 16.49 9.92 2.96
N LEU A 6 15.56 9.84 2.03
CA LEU A 6 15.39 10.73 0.88
C LEU A 6 14.08 11.51 0.98
N LEU A 7 12.99 10.80 1.28
CA LEU A 7 11.68 11.40 1.42
C LEU A 7 11.54 12.13 2.76
N LEU A 8 11.98 11.48 3.85
CA LEU A 8 11.84 11.99 5.21
C LEU A 8 13.06 12.75 5.71
N GLU A 9 14.09 12.97 4.87
CA GLU A 9 15.38 13.59 5.23
C GLU A 9 15.27 14.87 6.08
N HIS A 10 14.23 15.67 5.89
CA HIS A 10 14.02 16.93 6.57
C HIS A 10 12.78 16.98 7.44
N ALA A 11 12.07 15.85 7.59
CA ALA A 11 10.83 15.78 8.37
C ALA A 11 11.09 15.96 9.87
N ASP A 12 12.24 15.50 10.36
CA ASP A 12 12.64 15.70 11.75
C ASP A 12 13.03 17.16 12.01
N GLY A 13 12.29 17.80 12.91
CA GLY A 13 12.59 19.15 13.40
C GLY A 13 12.10 20.29 12.50
N ARG A 14 11.38 20.03 11.41
CA ARG A 14 10.74 21.03 10.56
C ARG A 14 9.26 20.69 10.30
N ASP A 15 8.45 21.73 10.20
CA ASP A 15 7.04 21.60 9.81
C ASP A 15 6.91 21.70 8.27
N LEU A 16 7.23 20.60 7.56
CA LEU A 16 7.15 20.57 6.10
C LEU A 16 5.71 20.52 5.55
N THR A 17 4.70 20.64 6.43
CA THR A 17 3.33 20.91 6.01
C THR A 17 3.12 22.35 5.56
N LYS A 18 4.11 23.24 5.82
CA LYS A 18 4.12 24.64 5.41
C LYS A 18 5.00 24.84 4.18
N LEU A 19 4.45 25.52 3.19
CA LEU A 19 5.18 25.84 1.96
C LEU A 19 6.53 26.49 2.21
N SER A 20 6.59 27.49 3.10
CA SER A 20 7.83 28.22 3.41
C SER A 20 8.94 27.33 3.96
N GLU A 21 8.59 26.34 4.79
CA GLU A 21 9.56 25.39 5.35
C GLU A 21 10.00 24.36 4.29
N TYR A 22 9.07 23.92 3.42
CA TYR A 22 9.40 23.02 2.34
C TYR A 22 10.29 23.70 1.28
N GLU A 23 10.02 24.96 0.90
CA GLU A 23 10.89 25.74 0.01
C GLU A 23 12.28 26.01 0.62
N ALA A 24 12.36 26.23 1.95
CA ALA A 24 13.63 26.43 2.64
C ALA A 24 14.60 25.24 2.56
N VAL A 25 14.08 24.04 2.31
CA VAL A 25 14.89 22.80 2.08
C VAL A 25 15.00 22.44 0.60
N GLY A 26 14.65 23.33 -0.33
CA GLY A 26 14.76 23.13 -1.77
C GLY A 26 13.48 22.60 -2.43
N GLY A 27 12.38 22.59 -1.73
CA GLY A 27 11.08 22.18 -2.27
C GLY A 27 10.67 22.96 -3.52
N TYR A 28 9.94 22.30 -4.40
CA TYR A 28 9.51 22.80 -5.72
C TYR A 28 10.65 23.15 -6.70
N ALA A 29 11.92 22.92 -6.35
CA ALA A 29 13.03 23.10 -7.29
C ALA A 29 12.95 22.10 -8.47
N SER A 30 12.53 20.88 -8.20
CA SER A 30 12.35 19.83 -9.23
C SER A 30 11.21 20.17 -10.18
N LEU A 31 10.10 20.71 -9.68
CA LEU A 31 9.01 21.19 -10.54
C LEU A 31 9.44 22.38 -11.41
N ARG A 32 10.15 23.37 -10.83
CA ARG A 32 10.72 24.51 -11.57
C ARG A 32 11.65 24.04 -12.70
N LYS A 33 12.45 23.01 -12.44
CA LYS A 33 13.29 22.35 -13.45
C LYS A 33 12.44 21.64 -14.51
N ALA A 34 11.46 20.83 -14.09
CA ALA A 34 10.65 20.00 -14.98
C ALA A 34 9.92 20.84 -16.05
N VAL A 35 9.29 21.96 -15.66
CA VAL A 35 8.53 22.80 -16.59
C VAL A 35 9.41 23.54 -17.62
N THR A 36 10.74 23.55 -17.45
CA THR A 36 11.69 24.05 -18.45
C THR A 36 12.23 22.97 -19.37
N MET A 37 11.92 21.70 -19.10
CA MET A 37 12.35 20.55 -19.90
C MET A 37 11.21 20.15 -20.86
N GLU A 38 11.57 19.52 -21.97
CA GLU A 38 10.59 18.80 -22.79
C GLU A 38 9.98 17.64 -21.98
N ARG A 39 8.67 17.42 -22.11
CA ARG A 39 7.96 16.35 -21.38
C ARG A 39 8.61 14.96 -21.57
N GLY A 40 9.04 14.66 -22.80
CA GLY A 40 9.78 13.44 -23.12
C GLY A 40 11.07 13.28 -22.30
N ALA A 41 11.82 14.38 -22.12
CA ALA A 41 13.04 14.36 -21.32
C ALA A 41 12.78 14.11 -19.83
N VAL A 42 11.65 14.62 -19.30
CA VAL A 42 11.23 14.28 -17.93
C VAL A 42 10.85 12.80 -17.84
N LEU A 43 10.11 12.27 -18.81
CA LEU A 43 9.77 10.85 -18.88
C LEU A 43 11.03 9.96 -18.95
N ASP A 44 12.04 10.37 -19.71
CA ASP A 44 13.31 9.63 -19.81
C ASP A 44 14.04 9.53 -18.45
N GLU A 45 13.99 10.59 -17.62
CA GLU A 45 14.52 10.53 -16.24
C GLU A 45 13.74 9.53 -15.37
N LEU A 46 12.41 9.49 -15.49
CA LEU A 46 11.58 8.52 -14.76
C LEU A 46 11.80 7.08 -15.25
N LEU A 47 12.02 6.88 -16.55
CA LEU A 47 12.39 5.58 -17.12
C LEU A 47 13.77 5.13 -16.64
N ALA A 48 14.76 6.03 -16.66
CA ALA A 48 16.12 5.77 -16.21
C ALA A 48 16.21 5.44 -14.72
N ALA A 49 15.35 6.04 -13.89
CA ALA A 49 15.29 5.77 -12.46
C ALA A 49 14.77 4.36 -12.13
N ASN A 50 14.06 3.73 -13.06
CA ASN A 50 13.51 2.37 -12.96
C ASN A 50 12.76 2.10 -11.62
N VAL A 51 12.07 3.10 -11.09
CA VAL A 51 11.30 2.96 -9.84
C VAL A 51 10.09 2.07 -10.06
N ARG A 52 10.00 1.00 -9.31
CA ARG A 52 8.81 0.15 -9.26
C ARG A 52 7.75 0.78 -8.35
N GLY A 53 6.49 0.70 -8.75
CA GLY A 53 5.35 1.28 -8.01
C GLY A 53 5.29 0.80 -6.55
N ARG A 54 5.05 1.73 -5.63
CA ARG A 54 5.04 1.51 -4.18
C ARG A 54 3.66 1.09 -3.63
N GLY A 55 2.65 1.02 -4.48
CA GLY A 55 1.27 0.66 -4.10
C GLY A 55 0.97 -0.83 -3.95
N GLY A 56 1.98 -1.72 -4.11
CA GLY A 56 1.83 -3.17 -3.94
C GLY A 56 2.22 -3.99 -5.18
N ALA A 57 1.68 -3.70 -6.35
CA ALA A 57 1.91 -4.48 -7.58
C ALA A 57 3.31 -4.34 -8.19
N GLY A 58 4.07 -3.30 -7.84
CA GLY A 58 5.47 -3.13 -8.25
C GLY A 58 5.70 -2.93 -9.76
N PHE A 59 4.73 -2.46 -10.52
CA PHE A 59 4.92 -2.17 -11.94
C PHE A 59 5.76 -0.89 -12.11
N PRO A 60 6.79 -0.86 -13.01
CA PRO A 60 7.67 0.31 -13.18
C PRO A 60 6.91 1.57 -13.59
N MET A 61 7.05 2.67 -12.79
CA MET A 61 6.24 3.89 -12.97
C MET A 61 6.50 4.61 -14.29
N GLY A 62 7.77 4.75 -14.70
CA GLY A 62 8.14 5.37 -15.97
C GLY A 62 7.58 4.60 -17.17
N ARG A 63 7.64 3.25 -17.12
CA ARG A 63 7.04 2.40 -18.16
C ARG A 63 5.51 2.51 -18.18
N LYS A 64 4.86 2.64 -17.02
CA LYS A 64 3.41 2.86 -16.95
C LYS A 64 3.03 4.20 -17.61
N ALA A 65 3.79 5.25 -17.34
CA ALA A 65 3.59 6.56 -17.97
C ALA A 65 3.81 6.53 -19.49
N SER A 66 4.78 5.78 -19.98
CA SER A 66 5.07 5.69 -21.43
C SER A 66 3.98 4.99 -22.27
N PHE A 67 2.98 4.36 -21.63
CA PHE A 67 1.84 3.77 -22.35
C PHE A 67 0.73 4.77 -22.70
N LEU A 68 0.79 5.99 -22.15
CA LEU A 68 -0.20 7.01 -22.48
C LEU A 68 0.10 7.63 -23.85
N PRO A 69 -0.94 8.03 -24.60
CA PRO A 69 -0.74 8.80 -25.82
C PRO A 69 -0.13 10.17 -25.50
N GLN A 70 0.52 10.78 -26.47
CA GLN A 70 0.89 12.19 -26.35
C GLN A 70 -0.38 13.06 -26.39
N PRO A 71 -0.40 14.24 -25.74
CA PRO A 71 -1.59 15.09 -25.73
C PRO A 71 -2.11 15.46 -27.14
N GLU A 72 -1.21 15.61 -28.12
CA GLU A 72 -1.54 15.89 -29.50
C GLU A 72 -2.12 14.69 -30.27
N ASP A 73 -1.92 13.47 -29.79
CA ASP A 73 -2.37 12.22 -30.42
C ASP A 73 -3.77 11.79 -29.94
N THR A 74 -4.36 12.50 -28.98
CA THR A 74 -5.69 12.17 -28.43
C THR A 74 -6.61 13.37 -28.36
N PRO A 75 -7.89 13.23 -28.77
CA PRO A 75 -8.87 14.29 -28.58
C PRO A 75 -9.39 14.40 -27.16
N ASN A 76 -9.11 13.40 -26.32
CA ASN A 76 -9.58 13.33 -24.96
C ASN A 76 -8.55 13.91 -23.98
N PRO A 77 -8.99 14.53 -22.88
CA PRO A 77 -8.07 14.95 -21.84
C PRO A 77 -7.32 13.75 -21.25
N ILE A 78 -6.07 13.97 -20.83
CA ILE A 78 -5.30 12.98 -20.08
C ILE A 78 -5.45 13.30 -18.59
N TYR A 79 -5.74 12.29 -17.80
CA TYR A 79 -5.90 12.42 -16.35
C TYR A 79 -4.74 11.76 -15.58
N LEU A 80 -4.35 12.41 -14.48
CA LEU A 80 -3.54 11.78 -13.45
C LEU A 80 -4.44 11.44 -12.25
N VAL A 81 -4.31 10.24 -11.72
CA VAL A 81 -4.98 9.85 -10.48
C VAL A 81 -3.94 9.37 -9.47
N ALA A 82 -3.81 10.09 -8.37
CA ALA A 82 -3.03 9.66 -7.23
C ALA A 82 -3.88 8.75 -6.34
N ASN A 83 -3.46 7.49 -6.22
CA ASN A 83 -4.11 6.52 -5.35
C ASN A 83 -3.59 6.69 -3.93
N ALA A 84 -4.39 7.33 -3.09
CA ALA A 84 -4.19 7.53 -1.66
C ALA A 84 -5.20 6.71 -0.83
N ASP A 85 -5.76 5.64 -1.40
CA ASP A 85 -6.59 4.67 -0.68
C ASP A 85 -5.72 3.61 0.00
N GLU A 86 -5.00 4.02 1.05
CA GLU A 86 -4.14 3.15 1.84
C GLU A 86 -4.97 2.34 2.83
N SER A 87 -5.42 1.18 2.41
CA SER A 87 -6.34 0.33 3.18
C SER A 87 -5.79 -1.08 3.44
N GLU A 88 -4.58 -1.40 2.96
CA GLU A 88 -3.92 -2.69 3.18
C GLU A 88 -3.55 -2.85 4.67
N PRO A 89 -4.07 -3.89 5.38
CA PRO A 89 -3.71 -4.11 6.78
C PRO A 89 -2.21 -4.28 6.98
N GLY A 90 -1.65 -3.52 7.93
CA GLY A 90 -0.21 -3.46 8.19
C GLY A 90 0.53 -2.34 7.45
N THR A 91 -0.15 -1.59 6.57
CA THR A 91 0.44 -0.50 5.77
C THR A 91 -0.11 0.86 6.22
N PHE A 92 0.81 1.81 6.56
CA PHE A 92 0.47 3.16 7.01
C PHE A 92 1.54 4.20 6.63
N LYS A 93 2.27 3.95 5.54
CA LYS A 93 3.37 4.78 5.04
C LYS A 93 2.91 6.00 4.22
N ASP A 94 1.83 5.84 3.43
CA ASP A 94 1.27 6.94 2.63
C ASP A 94 0.66 7.99 3.56
N ARG A 95 0.06 7.56 4.65
CA ARG A 95 -0.38 8.41 5.74
C ARG A 95 0.74 9.29 6.28
N GLU A 96 1.93 8.74 6.51
CA GLU A 96 3.11 9.47 6.98
C GLU A 96 3.51 10.58 6.01
N ILE A 97 3.55 10.28 4.71
CA ILE A 97 3.85 11.26 3.66
C ILE A 97 2.85 12.42 3.69
N LEU A 98 1.55 12.10 3.78
CA LEU A 98 0.49 13.11 3.78
C LEU A 98 0.51 13.99 5.03
N LEU A 99 0.92 13.44 6.18
CA LEU A 99 1.01 14.17 7.44
C LEU A 99 2.27 15.03 7.55
N GLN A 100 3.43 14.54 7.07
CA GLN A 100 4.72 15.19 7.32
C GLN A 100 5.27 15.97 6.13
N ILE A 101 5.06 15.48 4.89
CA ILE A 101 5.66 16.05 3.67
C ILE A 101 4.64 16.24 2.53
N PRO A 102 3.44 16.80 2.79
CA PRO A 102 2.37 16.90 1.79
C PRO A 102 2.80 17.71 0.56
N HIS A 103 3.64 18.73 0.70
CA HIS A 103 4.15 19.53 -0.42
C HIS A 103 5.05 18.73 -1.36
N MET A 104 5.86 17.78 -0.85
CA MET A 104 6.66 16.88 -1.71
C MET A 104 5.73 15.98 -2.56
N PHE A 105 4.66 15.49 -1.96
CA PHE A 105 3.65 14.74 -2.70
C PHE A 105 2.95 15.60 -3.76
N VAL A 106 2.53 16.83 -3.43
CA VAL A 106 1.92 17.78 -4.39
C VAL A 106 2.90 18.12 -5.51
N GLU A 107 4.18 18.36 -5.22
CA GLU A 107 5.23 18.58 -6.22
C GLU A 107 5.35 17.37 -7.16
N GLY A 108 5.36 16.15 -6.60
CA GLY A 108 5.40 14.90 -7.38
C GLY A 108 4.17 14.72 -8.28
N VAL A 109 2.97 15.07 -7.78
CA VAL A 109 1.73 15.09 -8.58
C VAL A 109 1.86 16.09 -9.74
N ALA A 110 2.38 17.30 -9.50
CA ALA A 110 2.56 18.31 -10.52
C ALA A 110 3.57 17.87 -11.60
N ILE A 111 4.72 17.34 -11.20
CA ILE A 111 5.74 16.84 -12.15
C ILE A 111 5.20 15.67 -12.98
N ALA A 112 4.55 14.70 -12.36
CA ALA A 112 3.94 13.58 -13.08
C ALA A 112 2.84 14.04 -14.03
N GLY A 113 2.00 15.00 -13.60
CA GLY A 113 0.99 15.63 -14.44
C GLY A 113 1.60 16.34 -15.65
N TYR A 114 2.67 17.13 -15.46
CA TYR A 114 3.40 17.78 -16.54
C TYR A 114 3.95 16.75 -17.53
N THR A 115 4.60 15.70 -17.02
CA THR A 115 5.24 14.65 -17.82
C THR A 115 4.28 14.04 -18.84
N ILE A 116 3.05 13.74 -18.42
CA ILE A 116 2.04 13.11 -19.30
C ILE A 116 1.12 14.10 -19.99
N GLY A 117 1.27 15.40 -19.74
CA GLY A 117 0.41 16.44 -20.29
C GLY A 117 -1.01 16.44 -19.72
N ALA A 118 -1.20 16.01 -18.49
CA ALA A 118 -2.49 16.07 -17.83
C ALA A 118 -2.90 17.51 -17.51
N SER A 119 -4.17 17.85 -17.71
CA SER A 119 -4.77 19.12 -17.25
C SER A 119 -5.46 18.98 -15.89
N HIS A 120 -5.77 17.75 -15.46
CA HIS A 120 -6.43 17.47 -14.20
C HIS A 120 -5.75 16.30 -13.48
N ALA A 121 -5.53 16.46 -12.18
CA ALA A 121 -5.09 15.42 -11.29
C ALA A 121 -6.14 15.23 -10.18
N PHE A 122 -6.48 13.98 -9.90
CA PHE A 122 -7.37 13.61 -8.80
C PHE A 122 -6.56 12.85 -7.75
N ILE A 123 -6.64 13.30 -6.51
CA ILE A 123 -6.08 12.58 -5.36
C ILE A 123 -7.24 11.83 -4.69
N TYR A 124 -7.31 10.52 -4.89
CA TYR A 124 -8.33 9.69 -4.26
C TYR A 124 -7.85 9.28 -2.88
N LEU A 125 -8.36 9.95 -1.86
CA LEU A 125 -7.94 9.79 -0.47
C LEU A 125 -8.87 8.82 0.26
N ARG A 126 -8.29 7.91 1.04
CA ARG A 126 -9.03 7.00 1.92
C ARG A 126 -10.04 7.77 2.81
N GLY A 127 -11.26 7.24 2.91
CA GLY A 127 -12.37 7.93 3.59
C GLY A 127 -12.12 8.23 5.08
N GLU A 128 -11.32 7.39 5.76
CA GLU A 128 -10.99 7.54 7.18
C GLU A 128 -9.89 8.58 7.46
N TYR A 129 -9.18 9.06 6.43
CA TYR A 129 -8.05 9.99 6.56
C TYR A 129 -8.54 11.45 6.63
N LEU A 130 -9.20 11.83 7.73
CA LEU A 130 -9.73 13.19 7.91
C LEU A 130 -8.61 14.22 8.17
N THR A 131 -7.70 13.93 9.07
CA THR A 131 -6.56 14.81 9.38
C THR A 131 -5.68 15.00 8.17
N GLU A 132 -5.39 13.93 7.45
CA GLU A 132 -4.59 13.94 6.23
C GLU A 132 -5.30 14.75 5.12
N PHE A 133 -6.62 14.68 5.04
CA PHE A 133 -7.42 15.50 4.13
C PHE A 133 -7.28 16.99 4.43
N GLU A 134 -7.37 17.38 5.69
CA GLU A 134 -7.24 18.77 6.12
C GLU A 134 -5.84 19.32 5.83
N ILE A 135 -4.79 18.57 6.18
CA ILE A 135 -3.39 18.95 5.93
C ILE A 135 -3.10 19.05 4.44
N LEU A 136 -3.49 18.04 3.67
CA LEU A 136 -3.27 18.01 2.22
C LEU A 136 -4.02 19.14 1.50
N THR A 137 -5.26 19.44 1.94
CA THR A 137 -6.05 20.52 1.35
C THR A 137 -5.40 21.88 1.63
N ALA A 138 -4.87 22.10 2.83
CA ALA A 138 -4.13 23.32 3.17
C ALA A 138 -2.85 23.47 2.34
N ALA A 139 -2.04 22.40 2.23
CA ALA A 139 -0.82 22.40 1.42
C ALA A 139 -1.11 22.65 -0.08
N LEU A 140 -2.21 22.09 -0.59
CA LEU A 140 -2.63 22.29 -1.97
C LEU A 140 -3.08 23.74 -2.22
N GLU A 141 -3.72 24.39 -1.25
CA GLU A 141 -4.11 25.80 -1.35
C GLU A 141 -2.85 26.70 -1.35
N GLU A 142 -1.89 26.48 -0.44
CA GLU A 142 -0.61 27.17 -0.44
C GLU A 142 0.12 26.99 -1.80
N ALA A 143 0.13 25.78 -2.35
CA ALA A 143 0.74 25.50 -3.64
C ALA A 143 0.03 26.20 -4.80
N ARG A 144 -1.30 26.35 -4.74
CA ARG A 144 -2.10 27.07 -5.74
C ARG A 144 -1.83 28.58 -5.68
N GLU A 145 -1.80 29.18 -4.49
CA GLU A 145 -1.49 30.58 -4.29
C GLU A 145 -0.09 30.94 -4.79
N ALA A 146 0.89 30.03 -4.61
CA ALA A 146 2.25 30.18 -5.10
C ALA A 146 2.45 29.86 -6.60
N GLY A 147 1.41 29.40 -7.29
CA GLY A 147 1.45 29.09 -8.72
C GLY A 147 2.14 27.77 -9.08
N PHE A 148 2.27 26.84 -8.13
CA PHE A 148 2.80 25.49 -8.38
C PHE A 148 1.76 24.54 -8.98
N VAL A 149 0.48 24.85 -8.83
CA VAL A 149 -0.66 24.24 -9.49
C VAL A 149 -1.66 25.33 -9.87
N GLY A 150 -2.52 25.08 -10.84
CA GLY A 150 -3.53 26.05 -11.26
C GLY A 150 -3.49 26.34 -12.78
N PRO A 151 -4.02 27.51 -13.23
CA PRO A 151 -4.26 27.78 -14.65
C PRO A 151 -2.99 28.05 -15.47
N ASP A 152 -1.87 28.38 -14.82
CA ASP A 152 -0.57 28.66 -15.48
C ASP A 152 0.56 28.31 -14.52
N VAL A 153 0.94 27.04 -14.49
CA VAL A 153 1.95 26.53 -13.55
C VAL A 153 3.31 27.18 -13.82
N LEU A 154 3.77 28.00 -12.89
CA LEU A 154 5.07 28.71 -12.94
C LEU A 154 5.27 29.55 -14.24
N GLY A 155 4.22 30.03 -14.88
CA GLY A 155 4.31 30.81 -16.12
C GLY A 155 4.69 29.99 -17.35
N SER A 156 4.52 28.69 -17.31
CA SER A 156 4.89 27.76 -18.38
C SER A 156 3.86 27.64 -19.50
N GLY A 157 2.66 28.23 -19.33
CA GLY A 157 1.53 28.05 -20.22
C GLY A 157 0.81 26.71 -20.09
N TRP A 158 1.24 25.86 -19.13
CA TRP A 158 0.56 24.61 -18.80
C TRP A 158 -0.32 24.79 -17.57
N GLU A 159 -1.54 24.22 -17.64
CA GLU A 159 -2.47 24.23 -16.52
C GLU A 159 -2.55 22.88 -15.82
N LEU A 160 -2.73 22.87 -14.51
CA LEU A 160 -3.03 21.67 -13.73
C LEU A 160 -4.04 21.96 -12.63
N THR A 161 -5.25 21.49 -12.79
CA THR A 161 -6.26 21.49 -11.72
C THR A 161 -6.08 20.24 -10.87
N VAL A 162 -5.84 20.39 -9.56
CA VAL A 162 -5.75 19.28 -8.63
C VAL A 162 -6.96 19.24 -7.71
N VAL A 163 -7.62 18.09 -7.65
CA VAL A 163 -8.84 17.85 -6.84
C VAL A 163 -8.58 16.73 -5.84
N VAL A 164 -8.81 17.01 -4.56
CA VAL A 164 -8.80 15.97 -3.53
C VAL A 164 -10.21 15.40 -3.41
N HIS A 165 -10.34 14.11 -3.74
CA HIS A 165 -11.58 13.35 -3.62
C HIS A 165 -11.48 12.41 -2.45
N ARG A 166 -12.34 12.56 -1.45
CA ARG A 166 -12.39 11.69 -0.29
C ARG A 166 -13.28 10.49 -0.57
N GLY A 167 -12.72 9.27 -0.47
CA GLY A 167 -13.44 8.02 -0.59
C GLY A 167 -14.40 7.75 0.56
N ALA A 168 -15.04 6.60 0.55
CA ALA A 168 -16.04 6.19 1.55
C ALA A 168 -15.61 4.96 2.38
N GLY A 169 -14.31 4.68 2.49
CA GLY A 169 -13.77 3.63 3.36
C GLY A 169 -13.92 2.21 2.82
N ALA A 170 -13.72 1.99 1.52
CA ALA A 170 -13.76 0.67 0.90
C ALA A 170 -12.38 0.26 0.37
N TYR A 171 -11.77 -0.79 0.93
CA TYR A 171 -10.48 -1.35 0.50
C TYR A 171 -10.41 -1.61 -1.01
N ILE A 172 -11.51 -2.12 -1.60
CA ILE A 172 -11.54 -2.42 -3.03
C ILE A 172 -11.31 -1.17 -3.90
N CYS A 173 -11.56 0.04 -3.40
CA CYS A 173 -11.30 1.27 -4.12
C CYS A 173 -9.80 1.59 -4.26
N GLY A 174 -8.91 0.83 -3.60
CA GLY A 174 -7.48 0.80 -3.88
C GLY A 174 -7.12 0.08 -5.19
N GLU A 175 -8.00 -0.79 -5.72
CA GLU A 175 -7.83 -1.35 -7.05
C GLU A 175 -8.08 -0.26 -8.12
N GLU A 176 -7.15 -0.11 -9.08
CA GLU A 176 -7.11 1.07 -9.96
C GLU A 176 -8.41 1.32 -10.73
N THR A 177 -9.14 0.28 -11.15
CA THR A 177 -10.39 0.46 -11.93
C THR A 177 -11.62 0.60 -11.04
N ALA A 178 -11.64 0.02 -9.84
CA ALA A 178 -12.66 0.28 -8.84
C ALA A 178 -12.58 1.72 -8.31
N LEU A 179 -11.36 2.24 -8.14
CA LEU A 179 -11.11 3.64 -7.83
C LEU A 179 -11.72 4.56 -8.89
N LEU A 180 -11.51 4.25 -10.19
CA LEU A 180 -12.09 5.03 -11.28
C LEU A 180 -13.63 5.01 -11.25
N ASP A 181 -14.24 3.85 -11.01
CA ASP A 181 -15.70 3.76 -10.88
C ASP A 181 -16.22 4.60 -9.72
N SER A 182 -15.51 4.61 -8.59
CA SER A 182 -15.85 5.45 -7.44
C SER A 182 -15.74 6.94 -7.75
N LEU A 183 -14.66 7.38 -8.41
CA LEU A 183 -14.49 8.78 -8.87
C LEU A 183 -15.60 9.22 -9.81
N GLU A 184 -16.09 8.31 -10.66
CA GLU A 184 -17.20 8.57 -11.58
C GLU A 184 -18.58 8.50 -10.93
N GLY A 185 -18.65 8.37 -9.58
CA GLY A 185 -19.89 8.32 -8.82
C GLY A 185 -20.62 6.98 -8.89
N ARG A 186 -19.97 5.94 -9.39
CA ARG A 186 -20.52 4.57 -9.40
C ARG A 186 -20.04 3.78 -8.17
N ARG A 187 -20.65 2.61 -7.97
CA ARG A 187 -20.15 1.66 -6.96
C ARG A 187 -18.73 1.24 -7.35
N GLY A 188 -17.79 1.34 -6.40
CA GLY A 188 -16.41 0.93 -6.59
C GLY A 188 -16.30 -0.56 -6.87
N GLN A 189 -16.26 -0.92 -8.14
CA GLN A 189 -16.11 -2.30 -8.61
C GLN A 189 -15.12 -2.34 -9.77
N PRO A 190 -14.18 -3.31 -9.79
CA PRO A 190 -13.20 -3.45 -10.85
C PRO A 190 -13.82 -3.59 -12.24
N ARG A 191 -13.15 -3.02 -13.25
CA ARG A 191 -13.50 -3.14 -14.66
C ARG A 191 -12.76 -4.31 -15.29
N THR A 192 -13.33 -4.84 -16.38
CA THR A 192 -12.63 -5.82 -17.22
C THR A 192 -11.48 -5.14 -17.97
N LYS A 193 -10.33 -5.77 -18.00
CA LYS A 193 -9.16 -5.37 -18.78
C LYS A 193 -8.93 -6.39 -19.90
N PRO A 194 -8.61 -6.02 -21.15
CA PRO A 194 -8.56 -4.67 -21.71
C PRO A 194 -9.96 -4.02 -21.86
N PRO A 195 -10.06 -2.68 -22.02
CA PRO A 195 -8.95 -1.71 -22.11
C PRO A 195 -8.29 -1.42 -20.76
N PHE A 196 -6.99 -1.10 -20.80
CA PHE A 196 -6.25 -0.61 -19.63
C PHE A 196 -6.50 0.89 -19.42
N PRO A 197 -6.36 1.40 -18.17
CA PRO A 197 -6.59 2.82 -17.88
C PRO A 197 -5.77 3.81 -18.72
N ALA A 198 -4.56 3.43 -19.13
CA ALA A 198 -3.72 4.25 -20.01
C ALA A 198 -4.38 4.54 -21.38
N ILE A 199 -5.35 3.71 -21.79
CA ILE A 199 -6.10 3.88 -23.05
C ILE A 199 -7.51 4.41 -22.75
N SER A 200 -8.20 3.86 -21.75
CA SER A 200 -9.57 4.22 -21.39
C SER A 200 -9.79 4.05 -19.88
N GLY A 201 -9.47 5.10 -19.15
CA GLY A 201 -9.55 5.17 -17.69
C GLY A 201 -10.72 6.03 -17.20
N LEU A 202 -10.42 7.12 -16.48
CA LEU A 202 -11.40 8.05 -15.93
C LEU A 202 -12.18 8.75 -17.05
N TYR A 203 -13.51 8.71 -16.96
CA TYR A 203 -14.42 9.25 -17.99
C TYR A 203 -14.07 8.78 -19.41
N ALA A 204 -13.67 7.51 -19.53
CA ALA A 204 -13.23 6.87 -20.77
C ALA A 204 -12.01 7.56 -21.44
N SER A 205 -11.22 8.31 -20.71
CA SER A 205 -10.05 9.05 -21.17
C SER A 205 -8.74 8.38 -20.70
N PRO A 206 -7.61 8.59 -21.40
CA PRO A 206 -6.32 8.09 -20.97
C PRO A 206 -5.99 8.54 -19.54
N THR A 207 -5.60 7.62 -18.68
CA THR A 207 -5.40 7.90 -17.25
C THR A 207 -4.16 7.19 -16.71
N LEU A 208 -3.26 7.96 -16.09
CA LEU A 208 -2.17 7.43 -15.27
C LEU A 208 -2.62 7.33 -13.83
N ILE A 209 -2.45 6.16 -13.21
CA ILE A 209 -2.76 5.96 -11.79
C ILE A 209 -1.48 5.54 -11.06
N ASN A 210 -1.06 6.30 -10.06
CA ASN A 210 0.10 6.00 -9.23
C ASN A 210 -0.21 6.19 -7.73
N ASN A 211 0.47 5.42 -6.89
CA ASN A 211 0.39 5.51 -5.44
C ASN A 211 1.08 6.78 -4.90
N VAL A 212 0.71 7.22 -3.69
CA VAL A 212 1.25 8.42 -3.00
C VAL A 212 2.77 8.39 -2.91
N GLU A 213 3.37 7.34 -2.36
CA GLU A 213 4.84 7.24 -2.21
C GLU A 213 5.54 7.24 -3.57
N THR A 214 4.95 6.57 -4.57
CA THR A 214 5.48 6.58 -5.93
C THR A 214 5.57 8.01 -6.49
N LEU A 215 4.54 8.83 -6.27
CA LEU A 215 4.52 10.22 -6.72
C LEU A 215 5.43 11.12 -5.87
N ALA A 216 5.46 10.94 -4.55
CA ALA A 216 6.35 11.68 -3.67
C ALA A 216 7.85 11.44 -3.97
N THR A 217 8.19 10.31 -4.60
CA THR A 217 9.56 9.99 -5.03
C THR A 217 10.01 10.81 -6.27
N VAL A 218 9.08 11.28 -7.09
CA VAL A 218 9.38 11.95 -8.38
C VAL A 218 10.28 13.19 -8.23
N PRO A 219 10.06 14.11 -7.25
CA PRO A 219 10.96 15.24 -7.04
C PRO A 219 12.41 14.81 -6.81
N LYS A 220 12.63 13.78 -6.01
CA LYS A 220 13.97 13.25 -5.71
C LYS A 220 14.64 12.58 -6.91
N ILE A 221 13.87 11.97 -7.80
CA ILE A 221 14.39 11.45 -9.07
C ILE A 221 14.94 12.60 -9.92
N LEU A 222 14.20 13.70 -10.08
CA LEU A 222 14.65 14.84 -10.88
C LEU A 222 15.79 15.63 -10.22
N GLU A 223 15.82 15.71 -8.89
CA GLU A 223 16.90 16.31 -8.12
C GLU A 223 18.22 15.56 -8.37
N LEU A 224 18.22 14.25 -8.21
CA LEU A 224 19.41 13.41 -8.32
C LEU A 224 19.79 13.09 -9.78
N GLY A 225 18.82 13.08 -10.68
CA GLY A 225 18.88 12.47 -12.01
C GLY A 225 18.57 10.97 -11.99
N GLY A 226 17.76 10.51 -12.96
CA GLY A 226 17.23 9.14 -12.99
C GLY A 226 18.31 8.06 -12.93
N ALA A 227 19.38 8.21 -13.71
CA ALA A 227 20.49 7.24 -13.74
C ALA A 227 21.25 7.17 -12.40
N ARG A 228 21.31 8.25 -11.63
CA ARG A 228 21.93 8.25 -10.29
C ARG A 228 20.98 7.67 -9.26
N TYR A 229 19.69 7.98 -9.36
CA TYR A 229 18.67 7.39 -8.50
C TYR A 229 18.63 5.87 -8.63
N ALA A 230 18.75 5.34 -9.86
CA ALA A 230 18.77 3.90 -10.14
C ALA A 230 19.94 3.12 -9.50
N ARG A 231 20.97 3.82 -8.99
CA ARG A 231 22.08 3.20 -8.26
C ARG A 231 21.83 3.00 -6.77
N LEU A 232 20.71 3.54 -6.26
CA LEU A 232 20.24 3.28 -4.91
C LEU A 232 19.44 1.99 -4.92
N GLY A 233 19.56 1.19 -3.86
CA GLY A 233 18.94 -0.11 -3.80
C GLY A 233 19.75 -1.20 -4.49
N VAL A 234 19.05 -2.19 -5.03
CA VAL A 234 19.62 -3.33 -5.73
C VAL A 234 19.09 -3.42 -7.17
N GLU A 235 19.66 -4.31 -7.97
CA GLU A 235 19.19 -4.56 -9.34
C GLU A 235 17.68 -4.86 -9.35
N ASN A 236 16.93 -4.30 -10.30
CA ASN A 236 15.46 -4.37 -10.43
C ASN A 236 14.65 -3.80 -9.25
N SER A 237 15.29 -3.25 -8.23
CA SER A 237 14.66 -2.70 -7.04
C SER A 237 15.34 -1.39 -6.63
N ALA A 238 15.22 -0.37 -7.49
CA ALA A 238 15.90 0.91 -7.31
C ALA A 238 15.27 1.78 -6.22
N GLY A 239 16.13 2.54 -5.54
CA GLY A 239 15.77 3.60 -4.60
C GLY A 239 15.58 3.16 -3.17
N THR A 240 15.01 4.08 -2.38
CA THR A 240 14.51 3.84 -1.04
C THR A 240 13.03 3.51 -1.07
N ARG A 241 12.51 3.01 0.04
CA ARG A 241 11.10 2.76 0.26
C ARG A 241 10.75 2.92 1.73
N LEU A 242 9.54 3.39 2.00
CA LEU A 242 8.96 3.37 3.34
C LEU A 242 8.43 1.97 3.68
N PHE A 243 8.87 1.45 4.82
CA PHE A 243 8.38 0.19 5.39
C PHE A 243 7.61 0.49 6.68
N SER A 244 6.35 0.05 6.72
CA SER A 244 5.50 0.13 7.91
C SER A 244 5.75 -1.10 8.78
N LEU A 245 6.51 -0.95 9.85
CA LEU A 245 6.82 -2.05 10.79
C LEU A 245 5.80 -2.08 11.92
N SER A 246 5.16 -3.23 12.14
CA SER A 246 4.13 -3.42 13.16
C SER A 246 4.08 -4.85 13.71
N GLY A 247 3.13 -5.14 14.59
CA GLY A 247 2.98 -6.43 15.24
C GLY A 247 3.80 -6.55 16.50
N ASN A 248 4.37 -7.73 16.76
CA ASN A 248 5.14 -8.04 17.96
C ASN A 248 6.60 -7.58 17.82
N VAL A 249 6.83 -6.29 17.82
CA VAL A 249 8.15 -5.65 17.70
C VAL A 249 8.29 -4.52 18.72
N VAL A 250 9.50 -4.27 19.22
CA VAL A 250 9.73 -3.27 20.30
C VAL A 250 9.46 -1.86 19.80
N ARG A 251 9.94 -1.50 18.60
CA ARG A 251 9.76 -0.18 17.99
C ARG A 251 9.07 -0.34 16.63
N GLY A 252 7.73 -0.26 16.64
CA GLY A 252 6.93 -0.13 15.42
C GLY A 252 6.99 1.31 14.88
N GLY A 253 6.75 1.48 13.57
CA GLY A 253 6.75 2.79 12.91
C GLY A 253 7.01 2.68 11.42
N ASN A 254 7.13 3.82 10.75
CA ASN A 254 7.56 3.89 9.37
C ASN A 254 9.07 4.16 9.30
N TYR A 255 9.76 3.40 8.48
CA TYR A 255 11.21 3.51 8.29
C TYR A 255 11.53 3.59 6.80
N GLU A 256 12.23 4.65 6.40
CA GLU A 256 12.72 4.76 5.03
C GLU A 256 14.04 4.01 4.92
N LEU A 257 14.05 2.95 4.10
CA LEU A 257 15.21 2.09 3.90
C LEU A 257 15.54 1.93 2.41
N GLU A 258 16.81 1.77 2.13
CA GLU A 258 17.27 1.36 0.80
C GLU A 258 16.80 -0.07 0.51
N LEU A 259 16.25 -0.30 -0.69
CA LEU A 259 15.82 -1.65 -1.10
C LEU A 259 17.01 -2.60 -1.11
N GLY A 260 16.81 -3.84 -0.62
CA GLY A 260 17.86 -4.81 -0.36
C GLY A 260 18.29 -4.91 1.12
N THR A 261 17.84 -3.98 1.99
CA THR A 261 17.96 -4.15 3.46
C THR A 261 17.22 -5.43 3.88
N THR A 262 17.77 -6.22 4.78
CA THR A 262 17.16 -7.49 5.18
C THR A 262 16.02 -7.30 6.19
N LEU A 263 15.09 -8.25 6.25
CA LEU A 263 14.08 -8.30 7.32
C LEU A 263 14.72 -8.35 8.70
N ARG A 264 15.86 -9.04 8.85
CA ARG A 264 16.61 -9.09 10.11
C ARG A 264 17.03 -7.70 10.56
N GLU A 265 17.66 -6.92 9.67
CA GLU A 265 18.08 -5.55 9.99
C GLU A 265 16.87 -4.68 10.38
N LEU A 266 15.74 -4.78 9.64
CA LEU A 266 14.54 -4.03 9.97
C LEU A 266 13.95 -4.44 11.33
N VAL A 267 13.79 -5.73 11.59
CA VAL A 267 13.10 -6.23 12.80
C VAL A 267 13.98 -6.08 14.03
N TYR A 268 15.26 -6.45 13.96
CA TYR A 268 16.12 -6.53 15.16
C TYR A 268 16.95 -5.26 15.36
N ASP A 269 17.64 -4.77 14.35
CA ASP A 269 18.55 -3.63 14.53
C ASP A 269 17.76 -2.31 14.62
N ILE A 270 16.80 -2.11 13.72
CA ILE A 270 15.97 -0.92 13.67
C ILE A 270 14.79 -1.05 14.63
N GLY A 271 13.99 -2.12 14.51
CA GLY A 271 12.79 -2.37 15.31
C GLY A 271 13.05 -2.78 16.75
N GLY A 272 14.30 -3.14 17.11
CA GLY A 272 14.68 -3.50 18.47
C GLY A 272 14.33 -4.93 18.90
N GLY A 273 13.93 -5.76 17.94
CA GLY A 273 13.62 -7.18 18.16
C GLY A 273 12.23 -7.45 18.72
N ILE A 274 12.04 -8.68 19.18
CA ILE A 274 10.77 -9.16 19.72
C ILE A 274 10.70 -8.79 21.21
N PRO A 275 9.58 -8.21 21.70
CA PRO A 275 9.44 -7.82 23.09
C PRO A 275 9.40 -9.03 24.04
N ASP A 276 9.65 -8.79 25.31
CA ASP A 276 9.48 -9.74 26.43
C ASP A 276 10.36 -11.01 26.32
N GLY A 277 11.44 -10.97 25.52
CA GLY A 277 12.31 -12.14 25.31
C GLY A 277 11.65 -13.29 24.55
N ARG A 278 10.58 -13.00 23.82
CA ARG A 278 9.88 -13.97 22.99
C ARG A 278 10.64 -14.25 21.69
N GLU A 279 10.25 -15.33 21.04
CA GLU A 279 10.84 -15.74 19.77
C GLU A 279 10.02 -15.26 18.57
N LEU A 280 10.71 -14.97 17.49
CA LEU A 280 10.07 -14.72 16.21
C LEU A 280 9.44 -16.02 15.70
N LYS A 281 8.17 -16.00 15.34
CA LYS A 281 7.46 -17.11 14.73
C LYS A 281 7.32 -16.96 13.22
N ALA A 282 6.90 -15.76 12.80
CA ALA A 282 6.60 -15.48 11.40
C ALA A 282 6.70 -13.99 11.08
N ILE A 283 6.80 -13.65 9.80
CA ILE A 283 6.74 -12.28 9.29
C ILE A 283 5.83 -12.24 8.06
N ILE A 284 4.90 -11.28 8.02
CA ILE A 284 4.20 -10.91 6.80
C ILE A 284 4.94 -9.71 6.23
N PRO A 285 5.64 -9.82 5.08
CA PRO A 285 6.60 -8.80 4.66
C PRO A 285 6.02 -7.66 3.82
N GLY A 286 4.78 -7.76 3.35
CA GLY A 286 4.25 -6.83 2.35
C GLY A 286 2.77 -6.45 2.50
N GLY A 287 2.23 -6.50 3.74
CA GLY A 287 0.81 -6.34 4.02
C GLY A 287 0.08 -7.68 4.07
N SER A 288 -1.15 -7.69 4.59
CA SER A 288 -1.90 -8.92 4.86
C SER A 288 -2.21 -9.77 3.63
N SER A 289 -2.06 -9.21 2.43
CA SER A 289 -2.35 -9.84 1.14
C SER A 289 -1.26 -10.76 0.60
N VAL A 290 -0.10 -10.83 1.27
CA VAL A 290 1.04 -11.63 0.78
C VAL A 290 1.27 -12.89 1.61
N PRO A 291 1.89 -13.94 1.04
CA PRO A 291 2.31 -15.13 1.78
C PRO A 291 3.25 -14.79 2.94
N VAL A 292 3.12 -15.54 4.05
CA VAL A 292 3.93 -15.38 5.25
C VAL A 292 5.33 -16.00 5.06
N LEU A 293 6.31 -15.45 5.76
CA LEU A 293 7.64 -16.03 5.97
C LEU A 293 7.75 -16.61 7.38
N THR A 294 8.51 -17.70 7.55
CA THR A 294 8.85 -18.27 8.87
C THR A 294 10.05 -17.55 9.48
N ALA A 295 10.33 -17.81 10.76
CA ALA A 295 11.49 -17.24 11.45
C ALA A 295 12.83 -17.52 10.74
N ASP A 296 12.98 -18.70 10.13
CA ASP A 296 14.20 -19.10 9.41
C ASP A 296 14.43 -18.27 8.14
N GLU A 297 13.40 -17.61 7.62
CA GLU A 297 13.45 -16.79 6.40
C GLU A 297 13.71 -15.30 6.71
N VAL A 298 14.05 -14.94 7.95
CA VAL A 298 14.24 -13.55 8.41
C VAL A 298 15.41 -12.82 7.72
N ASP A 299 16.32 -13.53 7.08
CA ASP A 299 17.44 -12.93 6.33
C ASP A 299 17.08 -12.55 4.90
N THR A 300 15.82 -12.75 4.47
CA THR A 300 15.35 -12.36 3.14
C THR A 300 15.47 -10.84 2.94
N PRO A 301 16.13 -10.38 1.86
CA PRO A 301 16.20 -8.97 1.53
C PRO A 301 14.84 -8.38 1.17
N LEU A 302 14.61 -7.14 1.59
CA LEU A 302 13.42 -6.34 1.28
C LEU A 302 13.54 -5.74 -0.13
N ASP A 303 13.48 -6.60 -1.14
CA ASP A 303 13.42 -6.24 -2.56
C ASP A 303 12.42 -7.13 -3.32
N PHE A 304 12.11 -6.75 -4.56
CA PHE A 304 11.04 -7.43 -5.31
C PHE A 304 11.42 -8.84 -5.74
N ASP A 305 12.68 -9.05 -6.11
CA ASP A 305 13.14 -10.33 -6.66
C ASP A 305 13.38 -11.34 -5.54
N ALA A 306 14.08 -10.95 -4.46
CA ALA A 306 14.32 -11.82 -3.30
C ALA A 306 13.01 -12.26 -2.61
N MET A 307 12.03 -11.35 -2.49
CA MET A 307 10.72 -11.70 -1.94
C MET A 307 9.97 -12.68 -2.85
N ALA A 308 10.05 -12.52 -4.17
CA ALA A 308 9.44 -13.46 -5.11
C ALA A 308 10.12 -14.84 -5.06
N GLU A 309 11.45 -14.90 -4.94
CA GLU A 309 12.21 -16.14 -4.77
C GLU A 309 11.86 -16.86 -3.45
N ALA A 310 11.59 -16.11 -2.38
CA ALA A 310 11.10 -16.64 -1.11
C ALA A 310 9.62 -17.09 -1.15
N GLY A 311 8.96 -17.00 -2.31
CA GLY A 311 7.56 -17.39 -2.48
C GLY A 311 6.55 -16.44 -1.85
N THR A 312 6.93 -15.17 -1.67
CA THR A 312 6.08 -14.09 -1.15
C THR A 312 6.16 -12.86 -2.06
N MET A 313 5.79 -11.69 -1.56
CA MET A 313 5.84 -10.43 -2.29
C MET A 313 6.27 -9.30 -1.37
N LEU A 314 7.02 -8.32 -1.90
CA LEU A 314 7.31 -7.08 -1.19
C LEU A 314 6.05 -6.24 -0.91
N GLY A 315 5.02 -6.45 -1.71
CA GLY A 315 3.67 -5.91 -1.52
C GLY A 315 3.64 -4.40 -1.31
N SER A 316 2.87 -3.96 -0.33
CA SER A 316 2.75 -2.55 0.07
C SER A 316 3.90 -2.05 0.97
N GLY A 317 4.76 -2.93 1.47
CA GLY A 317 5.82 -2.62 2.44
C GLY A 317 5.34 -2.61 3.89
N GLY A 318 4.14 -3.13 4.16
CA GLY A 318 3.66 -3.36 5.51
C GLY A 318 4.25 -4.63 6.11
N VAL A 319 5.22 -4.49 7.02
CA VAL A 319 5.89 -5.62 7.68
C VAL A 319 5.23 -5.88 9.03
N ILE A 320 4.60 -7.06 9.17
CA ILE A 320 3.93 -7.46 10.41
C ILE A 320 4.72 -8.58 11.05
N VAL A 321 5.23 -8.33 12.25
CA VAL A 321 6.04 -9.27 13.03
C VAL A 321 5.13 -10.08 13.95
N ILE A 322 5.33 -11.39 13.99
CA ILE A 322 4.49 -12.36 14.70
C ILE A 322 5.35 -13.17 15.64
N ASP A 323 5.06 -13.12 16.95
CA ASP A 323 5.77 -13.89 17.97
C ASP A 323 5.20 -15.30 18.19
N ASP A 324 5.86 -16.07 19.02
CA ASP A 324 5.54 -17.48 19.35
C ASP A 324 4.19 -17.65 20.08
N ARG A 325 3.58 -16.58 20.62
CA ARG A 325 2.25 -16.61 21.25
C ARG A 325 1.10 -16.53 20.23
N CYS A 326 1.37 -16.10 19.00
CA CYS A 326 0.34 -15.87 18.01
C CYS A 326 -0.19 -17.22 17.47
N CYS A 327 -1.49 -17.40 17.51
CA CYS A 327 -2.18 -18.50 16.83
C CYS A 327 -2.32 -18.20 15.33
N MET A 328 -1.76 -19.05 14.49
CA MET A 328 -1.82 -18.87 13.02
C MET A 328 -3.20 -19.17 12.43
N VAL A 329 -4.04 -19.96 13.13
CA VAL A 329 -5.44 -20.19 12.73
C VAL A 329 -6.27 -18.93 12.97
N GLN A 330 -6.12 -18.30 14.15
CA GLN A 330 -6.77 -17.01 14.46
C GLN A 330 -6.34 -15.92 13.49
N LEU A 331 -5.04 -15.83 13.18
CA LEU A 331 -4.52 -14.88 12.20
C LEU A 331 -5.16 -15.13 10.83
N GLY A 332 -5.16 -16.37 10.36
CA GLY A 332 -5.78 -16.77 9.10
C GLY A 332 -7.27 -16.44 9.05
N LEU A 333 -7.99 -16.71 10.15
CA LEU A 333 -9.41 -16.36 10.27
C LEU A 333 -9.63 -14.85 10.18
N ARG A 334 -8.81 -14.05 10.89
CA ARG A 334 -8.90 -12.59 10.87
C ARG A 334 -8.66 -12.00 9.47
N VAL A 335 -7.62 -12.48 8.80
CA VAL A 335 -7.28 -12.07 7.43
C VAL A 335 -8.41 -12.46 6.45
N ALA A 336 -8.91 -13.69 6.54
CA ALA A 336 -10.02 -14.14 5.69
C ALA A 336 -11.30 -13.34 5.93
N GLN A 337 -11.62 -12.98 7.19
CA GLN A 337 -12.77 -12.13 7.53
C GLN A 337 -12.65 -10.74 6.91
N PHE A 338 -11.45 -10.13 6.93
CA PHE A 338 -11.22 -8.85 6.30
C PHE A 338 -11.51 -8.91 4.80
N TYR A 339 -10.95 -9.84 4.07
CA TYR A 339 -11.17 -9.94 2.62
C TYR A 339 -12.59 -10.35 2.26
N MET A 340 -13.25 -11.16 3.08
CA MET A 340 -14.67 -11.47 2.92
C MET A 340 -15.53 -10.20 3.02
N HIS A 341 -15.24 -9.35 4.01
CA HIS A 341 -15.94 -8.08 4.21
C HIS A 341 -15.69 -7.10 3.07
N GLU A 342 -14.44 -7.00 2.61
CA GLU A 342 -14.00 -6.06 1.58
C GLU A 342 -14.27 -6.51 0.15
N SER A 343 -14.72 -7.74 -0.06
CA SER A 343 -15.12 -8.22 -1.38
C SER A 343 -16.27 -7.38 -1.95
N CYS A 344 -16.08 -6.81 -3.15
CA CYS A 344 -17.13 -6.04 -3.82
C CYS A 344 -18.33 -6.91 -4.27
N GLY A 345 -18.20 -8.23 -4.20
CA GLY A 345 -19.24 -9.21 -4.58
C GLY A 345 -19.44 -9.41 -6.09
N LYS A 346 -18.60 -8.83 -6.94
CA LYS A 346 -18.80 -8.88 -8.41
C LYS A 346 -18.60 -10.29 -8.99
N CYS A 347 -17.52 -10.97 -8.62
CA CYS A 347 -17.23 -12.32 -9.16
C CYS A 347 -17.46 -13.42 -8.13
N THR A 348 -18.00 -14.55 -8.59
CA THR A 348 -18.41 -15.66 -7.73
C THR A 348 -17.27 -16.28 -6.92
N PRO A 349 -16.07 -16.56 -7.48
CA PRO A 349 -15.00 -17.19 -6.70
C PRO A 349 -14.57 -16.36 -5.51
N CYS A 350 -14.46 -15.04 -5.64
CA CYS A 350 -14.16 -14.14 -4.53
C CYS A 350 -15.34 -14.07 -3.53
N ARG A 351 -16.56 -13.73 -4.01
CA ARG A 351 -17.73 -13.52 -3.15
C ARG A 351 -18.08 -14.73 -2.29
N GLU A 352 -18.12 -15.93 -2.89
CA GLU A 352 -18.50 -17.14 -2.18
C GLU A 352 -17.28 -17.85 -1.56
N GLY A 353 -16.15 -17.88 -2.27
CA GLY A 353 -14.94 -18.56 -1.79
C GLY A 353 -14.37 -17.94 -0.51
N THR A 354 -14.35 -16.60 -0.38
CA THR A 354 -13.91 -15.96 0.87
C THR A 354 -14.84 -16.29 2.04
N ARG A 355 -16.14 -16.44 1.81
CA ARG A 355 -17.10 -16.91 2.84
C ARG A 355 -16.81 -18.35 3.28
N TRP A 356 -16.52 -19.23 2.32
CA TRP A 356 -16.16 -20.61 2.63
C TRP A 356 -14.86 -20.69 3.43
N MET A 357 -13.86 -19.91 3.05
CA MET A 357 -12.61 -19.82 3.82
C MET A 357 -12.88 -19.44 5.27
N VAL A 358 -13.68 -18.40 5.51
CA VAL A 358 -14.05 -17.94 6.87
C VAL A 358 -14.81 -19.03 7.64
N GLN A 359 -15.75 -19.71 7.00
CA GLN A 359 -16.51 -20.79 7.65
C GLN A 359 -15.61 -21.96 8.06
N LEU A 360 -14.72 -22.41 7.17
CA LEU A 360 -13.79 -23.50 7.44
C LEU A 360 -12.77 -23.12 8.54
N LEU A 361 -12.18 -21.94 8.46
CA LEU A 361 -11.24 -21.44 9.46
C LEU A 361 -11.90 -21.30 10.83
N ARG A 362 -13.15 -20.83 10.90
CA ARG A 362 -13.91 -20.74 12.15
C ARG A 362 -14.14 -22.12 12.76
N ARG A 363 -14.55 -23.08 11.96
CA ARG A 363 -14.75 -24.47 12.43
C ARG A 363 -13.45 -25.10 12.95
N ILE A 364 -12.31 -24.79 12.29
CA ILE A 364 -10.99 -25.25 12.78
C ILE A 364 -10.68 -24.58 14.11
N GLU A 365 -10.85 -23.28 14.25
CA GLU A 365 -10.58 -22.53 15.49
C GLU A 365 -11.46 -23.00 16.66
N GLU A 366 -12.75 -23.24 16.40
CA GLU A 366 -13.73 -23.69 17.39
C GLU A 366 -13.67 -25.20 17.69
N GLY A 367 -12.80 -25.95 17.02
CA GLY A 367 -12.65 -27.40 17.20
C GLY A 367 -13.79 -28.24 16.65
N GLU A 368 -14.60 -27.70 15.76
CA GLU A 368 -15.71 -28.37 15.11
C GLU A 368 -15.34 -29.00 13.76
N ALA A 369 -14.12 -28.78 13.29
CA ALA A 369 -13.67 -29.28 12.00
C ALA A 369 -13.35 -30.77 12.08
N SER A 370 -13.73 -31.49 11.02
CA SER A 370 -13.37 -32.89 10.81
C SER A 370 -12.01 -33.04 10.12
N GLN A 371 -11.44 -34.23 10.24
CA GLN A 371 -10.25 -34.60 9.44
C GLN A 371 -10.56 -34.44 7.95
N GLY A 372 -9.66 -33.78 7.24
CA GLY A 372 -9.83 -33.49 5.81
C GLY A 372 -10.42 -32.10 5.49
N GLU A 373 -11.03 -31.38 6.43
CA GLU A 373 -11.52 -30.03 6.19
C GLU A 373 -10.37 -29.03 5.87
N LEU A 374 -9.16 -29.35 6.32
CA LEU A 374 -7.96 -28.58 5.97
C LEU A 374 -7.65 -28.67 4.46
N ASP A 375 -7.84 -29.84 3.85
CA ASP A 375 -7.66 -30.02 2.41
C ASP A 375 -8.80 -29.36 1.63
N VAL A 376 -10.01 -29.30 2.20
CA VAL A 376 -11.13 -28.53 1.64
C VAL A 376 -10.83 -27.04 1.65
N LEU A 377 -10.23 -26.52 2.72
CA LEU A 377 -9.79 -25.12 2.80
C LEU A 377 -8.74 -24.78 1.74
N LEU A 378 -7.73 -25.63 1.57
CA LEU A 378 -6.71 -25.45 0.52
C LEU A 378 -7.30 -25.52 -0.87
N ASN A 379 -8.25 -26.46 -1.12
CA ASN A 379 -8.96 -26.53 -2.38
C ASN A 379 -9.79 -25.27 -2.65
N ALA A 380 -10.45 -24.70 -1.62
CA ALA A 380 -11.17 -23.44 -1.77
C ALA A 380 -10.23 -22.30 -2.16
N CYS A 381 -9.06 -22.18 -1.53
CA CYS A 381 -8.02 -21.22 -1.91
C CYS A 381 -7.60 -21.40 -3.38
N ASP A 382 -7.32 -22.64 -3.80
CA ASP A 382 -6.92 -22.96 -5.18
C ASP A 382 -7.98 -22.57 -6.21
N ARG A 383 -9.28 -22.73 -5.88
CA ARG A 383 -10.38 -22.32 -6.75
C ARG A 383 -10.63 -20.81 -6.82
N ILE A 384 -10.10 -20.04 -5.88
CA ILE A 384 -10.12 -18.58 -5.91
C ILE A 384 -8.95 -18.05 -6.74
N LEU A 385 -7.75 -18.60 -6.53
CA LEU A 385 -6.51 -18.16 -7.17
C LEU A 385 -6.61 -18.16 -8.70
N GLY A 386 -6.34 -17.00 -9.31
CA GLY A 386 -6.37 -16.80 -10.75
C GLY A 386 -7.76 -16.84 -11.40
N ASN A 387 -8.85 -17.05 -10.64
CA ASN A 387 -10.22 -17.16 -11.14
C ASN A 387 -11.11 -15.96 -10.83
N CYS A 388 -10.52 -14.88 -10.30
CA CYS A 388 -11.22 -13.66 -9.96
C CYS A 388 -10.99 -12.55 -10.99
N LEU A 389 -11.91 -11.57 -11.03
CA LEU A 389 -11.82 -10.42 -11.94
C LEU A 389 -10.66 -9.49 -11.59
N CYS A 390 -10.31 -9.39 -10.31
CA CYS A 390 -9.24 -8.56 -9.80
C CYS A 390 -8.42 -9.32 -8.76
N PRO A 391 -7.23 -8.81 -8.37
CA PRO A 391 -6.32 -9.47 -7.43
C PRO A 391 -6.87 -9.65 -6.01
N LEU A 392 -8.03 -9.06 -5.62
CA LEU A 392 -8.54 -9.19 -4.25
C LEU A 392 -8.79 -10.66 -3.86
N GLY A 393 -9.27 -11.49 -4.79
CA GLY A 393 -9.43 -12.91 -4.52
C GLY A 393 -8.11 -13.61 -4.24
N ASP A 394 -7.09 -13.32 -5.03
CA ASP A 394 -5.75 -13.84 -4.84
C ASP A 394 -5.15 -13.35 -3.52
N ALA A 395 -5.32 -12.06 -3.20
CA ALA A 395 -4.93 -11.42 -1.94
C ALA A 395 -5.59 -12.04 -0.70
N ALA A 396 -6.79 -12.63 -0.86
CA ALA A 396 -7.46 -13.37 0.20
C ALA A 396 -6.93 -14.80 0.34
N ALA A 397 -6.70 -15.48 -0.78
CA ALA A 397 -6.39 -16.91 -0.80
C ALA A 397 -4.89 -17.21 -0.56
N MET A 398 -3.98 -16.42 -1.13
CA MET A 398 -2.54 -16.63 -1.00
C MET A 398 -2.06 -16.65 0.47
N PRO A 399 -2.39 -15.65 1.32
CA PRO A 399 -1.94 -15.67 2.71
C PRO A 399 -2.47 -16.89 3.45
N VAL A 400 -3.77 -17.20 3.36
CA VAL A 400 -4.38 -18.33 4.06
C VAL A 400 -3.74 -19.65 3.62
N ALA A 401 -3.55 -19.86 2.32
CA ALA A 401 -2.87 -21.05 1.82
C ALA A 401 -1.43 -21.16 2.35
N SER A 402 -0.70 -20.05 2.44
CA SER A 402 0.67 -20.01 2.97
C SER A 402 0.73 -20.31 4.47
N TYR A 403 -0.24 -19.81 5.26
CA TYR A 403 -0.32 -20.11 6.69
C TYR A 403 -0.55 -21.60 6.91
N VAL A 404 -1.50 -22.20 6.18
CA VAL A 404 -1.74 -23.65 6.25
C VAL A 404 -0.52 -24.45 5.82
N ALA A 405 0.17 -24.04 4.75
CA ALA A 405 1.33 -24.76 4.24
C ALA A 405 2.52 -24.73 5.22
N LYS A 406 2.83 -23.55 5.78
CA LYS A 406 4.00 -23.34 6.66
C LYS A 406 3.74 -23.73 8.12
N PHE A 407 2.49 -23.71 8.58
CA PHE A 407 2.09 -24.01 9.96
C PHE A 407 1.06 -25.15 10.04
N ARG A 408 1.14 -26.14 9.13
CA ARG A 408 0.16 -27.23 9.00
C ARG A 408 -0.04 -28.00 10.31
N GLU A 409 1.01 -28.22 11.07
CA GLU A 409 0.94 -28.93 12.36
C GLU A 409 0.07 -28.18 13.38
N GLU A 410 0.15 -26.86 13.41
CA GLU A 410 -0.66 -26.04 14.31
C GLU A 410 -2.14 -26.08 13.91
N TYR A 411 -2.45 -26.03 12.62
CA TYR A 411 -3.81 -26.20 12.11
C TYR A 411 -4.36 -27.60 12.44
N GLN A 412 -3.53 -28.63 12.28
CA GLN A 412 -3.91 -30.02 12.60
C GLN A 412 -4.18 -30.19 14.10
N ARG A 413 -3.38 -29.57 14.97
CA ARG A 413 -3.59 -29.60 16.42
C ARG A 413 -4.95 -29.03 16.83
N HIS A 414 -5.45 -27.95 16.19
CA HIS A 414 -6.78 -27.42 16.46
C HIS A 414 -7.87 -28.47 16.18
N ILE A 415 -7.70 -29.26 15.13
CA ILE A 415 -8.63 -30.32 14.78
C ILE A 415 -8.52 -31.49 15.76
N ASP A 416 -7.30 -31.92 16.09
CA ASP A 416 -7.05 -33.11 16.91
C ASP A 416 -7.38 -32.87 18.39
N GLU A 417 -7.12 -31.66 18.89
CA GLU A 417 -7.36 -31.26 20.28
C GLU A 417 -8.79 -30.71 20.50
N GLY A 418 -9.55 -30.47 19.44
CA GLY A 418 -10.93 -29.97 19.51
C GLY A 418 -11.03 -28.51 19.93
N GLY A 419 -10.14 -27.66 19.41
CA GLY A 419 -10.10 -26.21 19.63
C GLY A 419 -8.71 -25.64 19.66
N CYS A 420 -8.64 -24.32 19.92
CA CYS A 420 -7.38 -23.60 19.91
C CYS A 420 -6.44 -24.04 21.06
N PRO A 421 -5.24 -24.60 20.76
CA PRO A 421 -4.30 -25.05 21.78
C PRO A 421 -3.66 -23.90 22.59
N PHE A 422 -3.83 -22.64 22.14
CA PHE A 422 -3.36 -21.45 22.87
C PHE A 422 -4.30 -21.00 24.00
N GLY A 423 -5.51 -21.55 24.08
CA GLY A 423 -6.42 -21.41 25.22
C GLY A 423 -6.75 -20.00 25.66
N GLY A 424 -6.82 -19.03 24.74
CA GLY A 424 -7.03 -17.63 25.05
C GLY A 424 -5.74 -16.85 25.39
N GLU A 425 -4.58 -17.48 25.33
CA GLU A 425 -3.28 -16.81 25.54
C GLU A 425 -2.68 -16.22 24.25
N SER A 426 -3.34 -16.42 23.11
CA SER A 426 -2.88 -15.87 21.83
C SER A 426 -2.80 -14.34 21.87
N SER A 427 -1.72 -13.79 21.35
CA SER A 427 -1.53 -12.34 21.23
C SER A 427 -2.57 -11.65 20.33
N LEU A 428 -3.35 -12.42 19.56
CA LEU A 428 -4.43 -11.96 18.69
C LEU A 428 -5.80 -11.84 19.38
N GLU A 429 -5.95 -12.28 20.60
CA GLU A 429 -7.26 -12.31 21.29
C GLU A 429 -7.94 -10.92 21.32
N ARG A 430 -7.15 -9.85 21.49
CA ARG A 430 -7.63 -8.48 21.44
C ARG A 430 -8.09 -8.05 20.05
N VAL A 431 -7.64 -8.72 19.00
CA VAL A 431 -7.93 -8.40 17.59
C VAL A 431 -9.23 -9.06 17.13
N LEU A 432 -9.65 -10.14 17.78
CA LEU A 432 -10.88 -10.88 17.49
C LEU A 432 -12.09 -10.39 18.27
N ALA A 433 -11.96 -9.29 19.03
CA ALA A 433 -13.09 -8.69 19.74
C ALA A 433 -14.29 -8.52 18.78
N PRO A 434 -15.49 -8.90 19.18
CA PRO A 434 -16.67 -8.83 18.32
C PRO A 434 -16.87 -7.43 17.73
N VAL A 435 -17.39 -7.37 16.51
CA VAL A 435 -17.71 -6.12 15.80
C VAL A 435 -18.59 -5.19 16.66
N ASP A 436 -19.42 -5.76 17.53
CA ASP A 436 -20.27 -5.04 18.48
C ASP A 436 -19.48 -4.16 19.47
N GLN A 437 -18.27 -4.57 19.87
CA GLN A 437 -17.43 -3.74 20.75
C GLN A 437 -16.83 -2.52 20.01
N HIS A 438 -16.60 -2.63 18.71
CA HIS A 438 -16.18 -1.48 17.90
C HIS A 438 -17.31 -0.44 17.82
N HIS A 439 -18.53 -0.87 17.57
CA HIS A 439 -19.71 0.01 17.55
C HIS A 439 -20.00 0.62 18.92
N ALA A 440 -19.80 -0.13 20.00
CA ALA A 440 -19.95 0.38 21.36
C ALA A 440 -18.91 1.48 21.70
N ARG A 441 -17.67 1.33 21.24
CA ARG A 441 -16.60 2.36 21.38
C ARG A 441 -16.95 3.63 20.59
N VAL A 442 -17.41 3.48 19.35
CA VAL A 442 -17.79 4.61 18.49
C VAL A 442 -18.97 5.37 19.07
N ARG A 443 -19.88 4.69 19.77
CA ARG A 443 -21.02 5.31 20.47
C ARG A 443 -20.69 5.86 21.87
N GLY A 444 -19.45 5.73 22.33
CA GLY A 444 -19.02 6.17 23.65
C GLY A 444 -19.55 5.32 24.82
N GLU A 445 -20.03 4.11 24.53
CA GLU A 445 -20.59 3.17 25.52
C GLU A 445 -19.49 2.40 26.29
N ILE A 446 -18.23 2.46 25.79
CA ILE A 446 -17.06 1.83 26.42
C ILE A 446 -15.93 2.87 26.48
N GLU A 447 -15.37 3.11 27.67
CA GLU A 447 -14.17 3.93 27.84
C GLU A 447 -12.97 3.29 27.11
N VAL A 448 -12.34 4.06 26.24
CA VAL A 448 -11.08 3.66 25.59
C VAL A 448 -9.97 3.86 26.63
N PRO A 449 -9.19 2.84 27.01
CA PRO A 449 -8.01 3.06 27.83
C PRO A 449 -7.06 4.00 27.07
N THR A 450 -6.86 5.19 27.59
CA THR A 450 -5.79 6.10 27.13
C THR A 450 -4.46 5.51 27.60
N HIS A 451 -3.84 4.71 26.76
CA HIS A 451 -2.42 4.40 26.91
C HIS A 451 -1.64 5.24 25.93
N ALA A 452 -0.89 6.16 26.57
CA ALA A 452 0.19 6.92 25.98
C ALA A 452 1.26 5.99 25.40
#